data_0f511005270b89b8697d4a754014b0b5
#
_entry.id   0f511005270b89b8697d4a754014b0b5
#
_cell.length_a   1.000
_cell.length_b   1.000
_cell.length_c   1.000
_cell.angle_alpha   90.00
_cell.angle_beta   90.00
_cell.angle_gamma   90.00
#
_symmetry.space_group_name_H-M   'P 1'
#
loop_
_entity.id
_entity.type
_entity.pdbx_description
1 polymer ?
#
loop_
_entity_poly.entity_id
_entity_poly.type
_entity_poly.pdbx_seq_one_letter_code
_entity_poly.pdbx_strand_id
1 'polypeptide(L)'
;MNRKLLAAAVLTTLAALPLRADTFAVDPAHSEVSFHIRHMVSQVRGRFNEFSGTVQLDPKNLPGSSVEFHIKATSIDTGVADRDKHLRTADFFDVEKYPEITFKSESIKAAGKDKYNVTGTLTMHGVSKKVTLPVTYGGQAKDPWGGTRAGFETETTLDRKDYGIVWNKALDAGGALLGDDVNIAINLEAVKKEAAAAKGK
;
A
#
# COMPACT_ATOMS: atom_id res chain seq x y z
N MET A 1 -16.52 -29.82 -68.44
CA MET A 1 -16.71 -28.49 -67.80
C MET A 1 -16.68 -28.74 -66.28
N ASN A 2 -15.50 -28.55 -65.64
CA ASN A 2 -15.34 -28.76 -64.20
C ASN A 2 -15.36 -27.39 -63.47
N ARG A 3 -16.42 -27.11 -62.73
CA ARG A 3 -16.52 -25.92 -61.87
C ARG A 3 -15.89 -26.28 -60.51
N LYS A 4 -14.71 -25.77 -60.24
CA LYS A 4 -14.08 -25.80 -58.90
C LYS A 4 -14.71 -24.71 -58.04
N LEU A 5 -15.45 -25.10 -57.00
CA LEU A 5 -15.92 -24.21 -55.94
C LEU A 5 -14.75 -23.93 -55.01
N LEU A 6 -14.27 -22.68 -54.95
CA LEU A 6 -13.38 -22.19 -53.90
C LEU A 6 -14.24 -21.83 -52.70
N ALA A 7 -14.10 -22.57 -51.61
CA ALA A 7 -14.62 -22.14 -50.29
C ALA A 7 -13.65 -21.20 -49.66
N ALA A 8 -14.04 -19.92 -49.51
CA ALA A 8 -13.29 -18.93 -48.77
C ALA A 8 -13.62 -19.10 -47.27
N ALA A 9 -12.65 -19.59 -46.49
CA ALA A 9 -12.77 -19.61 -45.02
C ALA A 9 -12.55 -18.18 -44.47
N VAL A 10 -13.59 -17.58 -43.98
CA VAL A 10 -13.52 -16.29 -43.25
C VAL A 10 -13.02 -16.58 -41.83
N LEU A 11 -11.76 -16.30 -41.58
CA LEU A 11 -11.15 -16.37 -40.24
C LEU A 11 -11.58 -15.11 -39.45
N THR A 12 -12.63 -15.24 -38.64
CA THR A 12 -13.01 -14.19 -37.68
C THR A 12 -12.02 -14.17 -36.53
N THR A 13 -11.07 -13.24 -36.57
CA THR A 13 -10.20 -12.92 -35.40
C THR A 13 -11.04 -12.24 -34.33
N LEU A 14 -11.38 -12.98 -33.27
CA LEU A 14 -11.96 -12.42 -32.06
C LEU A 14 -10.86 -11.58 -31.39
N ALA A 15 -10.91 -10.26 -31.56
CA ALA A 15 -10.04 -9.35 -30.80
C ALA A 15 -10.44 -9.44 -29.32
N ALA A 16 -9.61 -10.11 -28.52
CA ALA A 16 -9.75 -10.09 -27.07
C ALA A 16 -9.55 -8.64 -26.59
N LEU A 17 -10.63 -7.99 -26.16
CA LEU A 17 -10.53 -6.71 -25.49
C LEU A 17 -9.65 -6.89 -24.24
N PRO A 18 -8.64 -6.02 -24.01
CA PRO A 18 -7.85 -6.11 -22.80
C PRO A 18 -8.77 -5.98 -21.60
N LEU A 19 -8.75 -6.98 -20.72
CA LEU A 19 -9.46 -6.92 -19.44
C LEU A 19 -8.84 -5.76 -18.67
N ARG A 20 -9.57 -4.66 -18.53
CA ARG A 20 -9.07 -3.44 -17.88
C ARG A 20 -9.24 -3.62 -16.38
N ALA A 21 -8.15 -3.53 -15.64
CA ALA A 21 -8.19 -3.47 -14.19
C ALA A 21 -9.08 -2.29 -13.74
N ASP A 22 -9.90 -2.52 -12.73
CA ASP A 22 -10.71 -1.47 -12.11
C ASP A 22 -9.84 -0.61 -11.20
N THR A 23 -10.07 0.69 -11.21
CA THR A 23 -9.36 1.63 -10.33
C THR A 23 -10.12 1.79 -9.02
N PHE A 24 -9.44 1.53 -7.91
CA PHE A 24 -9.95 1.77 -6.55
C PHE A 24 -9.12 2.87 -5.90
N ALA A 25 -9.78 3.79 -5.19
CA ALA A 25 -9.12 4.77 -4.34
C ALA A 25 -9.27 4.35 -2.88
N VAL A 26 -8.18 4.43 -2.11
CA VAL A 26 -8.22 4.19 -0.66
C VAL A 26 -9.21 5.16 -0.01
N ASP A 27 -10.05 4.63 0.88
CA ASP A 27 -10.98 5.39 1.71
C ASP A 27 -10.37 5.59 3.11
N PRO A 28 -9.82 6.77 3.43
CA PRO A 28 -9.16 7.01 4.71
C PRO A 28 -10.11 6.90 5.91
N ALA A 29 -11.42 7.10 5.71
CA ALA A 29 -12.40 7.01 6.78
C ALA A 29 -12.62 5.58 7.30
N HIS A 30 -12.32 4.57 6.44
CA HIS A 30 -12.45 3.15 6.76
C HIS A 30 -11.11 2.41 6.65
N SER A 31 -10.00 3.14 6.82
CA SER A 31 -8.65 2.58 6.72
C SER A 31 -7.78 3.05 7.86
N GLU A 32 -6.76 2.28 8.19
CA GLU A 32 -5.80 2.60 9.24
C GLU A 32 -4.38 2.27 8.79
N VAL A 33 -3.44 3.15 9.15
CA VAL A 33 -1.99 2.93 9.04
C VAL A 33 -1.40 3.12 10.42
N SER A 34 -1.11 2.01 11.10
CA SER A 34 -0.61 2.00 12.48
C SER A 34 0.74 1.31 12.60
N PHE A 35 1.45 1.61 13.67
CA PHE A 35 2.73 1.00 13.99
C PHE A 35 2.93 0.87 15.50
N HIS A 36 3.87 0.01 15.90
CA HIS A 36 4.39 0.00 17.26
C HIS A 36 5.89 -0.31 17.27
N ILE A 37 6.56 0.25 18.26
CA ILE A 37 8.00 0.11 18.47
C ILE A 37 8.28 -0.15 19.95
N ARG A 38 9.31 -0.96 20.25
CA ARG A 38 9.76 -1.17 21.63
C ARG A 38 10.37 0.12 22.20
N HIS A 39 9.96 0.44 23.42
CA HIS A 39 10.52 1.52 24.23
C HIS A 39 10.84 0.98 25.63
N MET A 40 12.12 0.84 25.95
CA MET A 40 12.59 0.23 27.21
C MET A 40 11.89 -1.11 27.50
N VAL A 41 10.94 -1.11 28.43
CA VAL A 41 10.19 -2.29 28.92
C VAL A 41 8.77 -2.38 28.36
N SER A 42 8.36 -1.41 27.54
CA SER A 42 7.01 -1.28 26.98
C SER A 42 7.03 -1.11 25.46
N GLN A 43 5.88 -0.81 24.87
CA GLN A 43 5.74 -0.44 23.47
C GLN A 43 5.06 0.92 23.34
N VAL A 44 5.59 1.75 22.46
CA VAL A 44 4.91 2.95 21.96
C VAL A 44 4.15 2.56 20.72
N ARG A 45 2.88 2.95 20.65
CA ARG A 45 2.02 2.81 19.48
C ARG A 45 1.78 4.18 18.86
N GLY A 46 1.59 4.18 17.56
CA GLY A 46 1.24 5.37 16.81
C GLY A 46 0.56 5.01 15.49
N ARG A 47 0.13 6.05 14.79
CA ARG A 47 -0.53 5.94 13.49
C ARG A 47 -0.16 7.15 12.63
N PHE A 48 -0.49 7.05 11.35
CA PHE A 48 -0.51 8.19 10.43
C PHE A 48 -1.97 8.51 10.09
N ASN A 49 -2.38 9.76 10.28
CA ASN A 49 -3.78 10.19 10.10
C ASN A 49 -4.07 10.65 8.66
N GLU A 50 -3.05 10.94 7.85
CA GLU A 50 -3.22 11.39 6.46
C GLU A 50 -2.45 10.48 5.50
N PHE A 51 -3.21 9.76 4.70
CA PHE A 51 -2.69 8.88 3.66
C PHE A 51 -3.67 8.79 2.50
N SER A 52 -3.18 8.33 1.35
CA SER A 52 -3.98 8.08 0.16
C SER A 52 -3.35 6.96 -0.66
N GLY A 53 -4.12 6.39 -1.56
CA GLY A 53 -3.60 5.36 -2.45
C GLY A 53 -4.54 5.02 -3.57
N THR A 54 -4.00 4.35 -4.58
CA THR A 54 -4.74 3.83 -5.71
C THR A 54 -4.36 2.38 -5.95
N VAL A 55 -5.35 1.53 -6.11
CA VAL A 55 -5.19 0.12 -6.47
C VAL A 55 -5.81 -0.07 -7.86
N GLN A 56 -5.00 -0.53 -8.82
CA GLN A 56 -5.49 -1.06 -10.09
C GLN A 56 -5.76 -2.54 -9.86
N LEU A 57 -7.01 -2.92 -9.71
CA LEU A 57 -7.40 -4.25 -9.29
C LEU A 57 -8.04 -5.03 -10.43
N ASP A 58 -7.43 -6.14 -10.82
CA ASP A 58 -8.05 -7.14 -11.67
C ASP A 58 -8.51 -8.33 -10.80
N PRO A 59 -9.80 -8.45 -10.46
CA PRO A 59 -10.30 -9.50 -9.56
C PRO A 59 -10.19 -10.90 -10.15
N LYS A 60 -9.96 -11.04 -11.47
CA LYS A 60 -9.74 -12.32 -12.15
C LYS A 60 -8.26 -12.68 -12.25
N ASN A 61 -7.37 -11.70 -12.11
CA ASN A 61 -5.93 -11.86 -12.20
C ASN A 61 -5.23 -10.93 -11.20
N LEU A 62 -5.39 -11.20 -9.91
CA LEU A 62 -4.80 -10.37 -8.85
C LEU A 62 -3.28 -10.13 -9.02
N PRO A 63 -2.47 -11.09 -9.51
CA PRO A 63 -1.08 -10.82 -9.88
C PRO A 63 -0.88 -9.73 -10.94
N GLY A 64 -1.87 -9.45 -11.78
CA GLY A 64 -1.87 -8.34 -12.74
C GLY A 64 -2.27 -6.98 -12.17
N SER A 65 -2.58 -6.92 -10.86
CA SER A 65 -2.93 -5.70 -10.16
C SER A 65 -1.69 -4.88 -9.80
N SER A 66 -1.91 -3.61 -9.39
CA SER A 66 -0.84 -2.76 -8.87
C SER A 66 -1.37 -1.82 -7.79
N VAL A 67 -0.48 -1.34 -6.92
CA VAL A 67 -0.80 -0.37 -5.87
C VAL A 67 0.24 0.74 -5.83
N GLU A 68 -0.24 1.96 -5.61
CA GLU A 68 0.55 3.14 -5.28
C GLU A 68 -0.05 3.76 -4.02
N PHE A 69 0.78 4.00 -3.00
CA PHE A 69 0.34 4.44 -1.68
C PHE A 69 1.24 5.56 -1.16
N HIS A 70 0.63 6.57 -0.55
CA HIS A 70 1.27 7.77 -0.03
C HIS A 70 0.81 8.03 1.40
N ILE A 71 1.75 8.33 2.28
CA ILE A 71 1.49 8.71 3.67
C ILE A 71 2.17 10.05 3.92
N LYS A 72 1.45 11.04 4.46
CA LYS A 72 2.07 12.27 4.92
C LYS A 72 2.82 12.03 6.23
N ALA A 73 4.13 12.15 6.23
CA ALA A 73 4.97 11.93 7.42
C ALA A 73 4.61 12.91 8.57
N THR A 74 4.13 14.11 8.23
CA THR A 74 3.66 15.12 9.21
C THR A 74 2.45 14.66 10.01
N SER A 75 1.67 13.69 9.49
CA SER A 75 0.43 13.22 10.13
C SER A 75 0.65 12.17 11.22
N ILE A 76 1.91 11.91 11.59
CA ILE A 76 2.25 11.00 12.68
C ILE A 76 1.62 11.44 14.00
N ASP A 77 0.98 10.49 14.67
CA ASP A 77 0.24 10.68 15.90
C ASP A 77 0.48 9.49 16.84
N THR A 78 1.08 9.75 18.00
CA THR A 78 1.30 8.75 19.05
C THR A 78 0.49 9.07 20.31
N GLY A 79 -0.40 10.07 20.26
CA GLY A 79 -1.20 10.54 21.38
C GLY A 79 -0.43 11.40 22.38
N VAL A 80 0.83 11.80 22.10
CA VAL A 80 1.66 12.67 22.95
C VAL A 80 2.30 13.75 22.09
N ALA A 81 1.83 14.99 22.23
CA ALA A 81 2.19 16.11 21.36
C ALA A 81 3.70 16.38 21.25
N ASP A 82 4.41 16.36 22.40
CA ASP A 82 5.87 16.62 22.43
C ASP A 82 6.64 15.50 21.71
N ARG A 83 6.20 14.25 21.85
CA ARG A 83 6.79 13.14 21.12
C ARG A 83 6.52 13.25 19.62
N ASP A 84 5.31 13.58 19.22
CA ASP A 84 4.94 13.75 17.82
C ASP A 84 5.71 14.92 17.18
N LYS A 85 5.93 16.00 17.94
CA LYS A 85 6.80 17.09 17.51
C LYS A 85 8.24 16.62 17.29
N HIS A 86 8.81 15.84 18.20
CA HIS A 86 10.16 15.29 18.07
C HIS A 86 10.26 14.30 16.89
N LEU A 87 9.26 13.44 16.68
CA LEU A 87 9.22 12.51 15.56
C LEU A 87 9.23 13.22 14.19
N ARG A 88 8.77 14.47 14.11
CA ARG A 88 8.79 15.25 12.87
C ARG A 88 10.13 15.93 12.59
N THR A 89 11.05 15.98 13.56
CA THR A 89 12.37 16.61 13.39
C THR A 89 13.35 15.75 12.60
N ALA A 90 14.53 16.32 12.33
CA ALA A 90 15.66 15.64 11.66
C ALA A 90 16.21 14.43 12.43
N ASP A 91 15.89 14.30 13.73
CA ASP A 91 16.25 13.11 14.51
C ASP A 91 15.48 11.86 14.03
N PHE A 92 14.30 12.03 13.40
CA PHE A 92 13.43 10.96 12.97
C PHE A 92 12.99 11.09 11.50
N PHE A 93 11.79 11.62 11.24
CA PHE A 93 11.25 11.63 9.88
C PHE A 93 11.72 12.80 9.02
N ASP A 94 12.28 13.89 9.64
CA ASP A 94 12.72 15.10 8.93
C ASP A 94 11.68 15.58 7.90
N VAL A 95 10.46 15.80 8.39
CA VAL A 95 9.28 15.98 7.53
C VAL A 95 9.33 17.23 6.65
N GLU A 96 10.18 18.21 6.99
CA GLU A 96 10.42 19.40 6.17
C GLU A 96 11.15 19.02 4.87
N LYS A 97 12.07 18.05 4.95
CA LYS A 97 12.85 17.59 3.83
C LYS A 97 12.23 16.37 3.15
N TYR A 98 11.57 15.52 3.92
CA TYR A 98 10.96 14.27 3.46
C TYR A 98 9.48 14.20 3.89
N PRO A 99 8.58 14.97 3.26
CA PRO A 99 7.20 15.13 3.70
C PRO A 99 6.34 13.86 3.52
N GLU A 100 6.78 12.93 2.67
CA GLU A 100 5.99 11.74 2.32
C GLU A 100 6.77 10.44 2.50
N ILE A 101 6.03 9.40 2.89
CA ILE A 101 6.42 8.00 2.78
C ILE A 101 5.61 7.43 1.63
N THR A 102 6.27 6.77 0.66
CA THR A 102 5.59 6.25 -0.53
C THR A 102 5.89 4.77 -0.74
N PHE A 103 4.90 4.04 -1.25
CA PHE A 103 5.10 2.67 -1.71
C PHE A 103 4.52 2.51 -3.11
N LYS A 104 5.29 1.88 -4.01
CA LYS A 104 4.84 1.53 -5.36
C LYS A 104 5.15 0.09 -5.66
N SER A 105 4.13 -0.70 -5.96
CA SER A 105 4.29 -2.11 -6.29
C SER A 105 4.98 -2.30 -7.65
N GLU A 106 5.81 -3.35 -7.72
CA GLU A 106 6.48 -3.80 -8.94
C GLU A 106 5.97 -5.17 -9.39
N SER A 107 5.58 -6.02 -8.45
CA SER A 107 5.01 -7.33 -8.73
C SER A 107 4.13 -7.82 -7.59
N ILE A 108 3.12 -8.61 -7.95
CA ILE A 108 2.22 -9.28 -7.01
C ILE A 108 2.25 -10.77 -7.32
N LYS A 109 2.49 -11.61 -6.31
CA LYS A 109 2.54 -13.07 -6.45
C LYS A 109 1.61 -13.72 -5.45
N ALA A 110 0.83 -14.69 -5.89
CA ALA A 110 -0.01 -15.50 -4.99
C ALA A 110 0.87 -16.24 -3.97
N ALA A 111 0.45 -16.25 -2.71
CA ALA A 111 1.13 -16.87 -1.58
C ALA A 111 0.20 -17.78 -0.76
N GLY A 112 -0.97 -18.12 -1.28
CA GLY A 112 -1.99 -18.95 -0.66
C GLY A 112 -3.40 -18.45 -0.99
N LYS A 113 -4.39 -19.02 -0.34
CA LYS A 113 -5.78 -18.55 -0.49
C LYS A 113 -5.88 -17.13 0.05
N ASP A 114 -6.32 -16.20 -0.79
CA ASP A 114 -6.50 -14.78 -0.48
C ASP A 114 -5.24 -14.07 0.05
N LYS A 115 -4.04 -14.69 -0.08
CA LYS A 115 -2.76 -14.16 0.35
C LYS A 115 -1.84 -13.90 -0.82
N TYR A 116 -1.14 -12.78 -0.79
CA TYR A 116 -0.28 -12.29 -1.86
C TYR A 116 1.01 -11.68 -1.29
N ASN A 117 2.12 -11.92 -1.95
CA ASN A 117 3.36 -11.20 -1.72
C ASN A 117 3.41 -10.03 -2.70
N VAL A 118 3.28 -8.81 -2.19
CA VAL A 118 3.37 -7.57 -2.96
C VAL A 118 4.77 -7.01 -2.82
N THR A 119 5.58 -7.16 -3.86
CA THR A 119 6.94 -6.61 -3.90
C THR A 119 6.91 -5.24 -4.56
N GLY A 120 7.59 -4.27 -3.96
CA GLY A 120 7.65 -2.91 -4.48
C GLY A 120 8.75 -2.09 -3.83
N THR A 121 8.83 -0.83 -4.22
CA THR A 121 9.76 0.15 -3.65
C THR A 121 9.06 0.96 -2.57
N LEU A 122 9.57 0.88 -1.35
CA LEU A 122 9.21 1.75 -0.22
C LEU A 122 10.25 2.86 -0.10
N THR A 123 9.79 4.11 -0.13
CA THR A 123 10.64 5.29 0.09
C THR A 123 10.21 5.98 1.37
N MET A 124 11.12 6.16 2.29
CA MET A 124 10.92 6.81 3.57
C MET A 124 12.21 7.54 3.98
N HIS A 125 12.10 8.76 4.53
CA HIS A 125 13.25 9.56 4.97
C HIS A 125 14.32 9.70 3.86
N GLY A 126 13.91 9.82 2.60
CA GLY A 126 14.79 9.94 1.43
C GLY A 126 15.49 8.65 0.98
N VAL A 127 15.27 7.53 1.67
CA VAL A 127 15.86 6.23 1.32
C VAL A 127 14.80 5.34 0.68
N SER A 128 15.14 4.78 -0.49
CA SER A 128 14.28 3.84 -1.23
C SER A 128 14.82 2.42 -1.09
N LYS A 129 13.97 1.49 -0.66
CA LYS A 129 14.32 0.06 -0.57
C LYS A 129 13.23 -0.80 -1.20
N LYS A 130 13.66 -1.90 -1.79
CA LYS A 130 12.74 -2.95 -2.24
C LYS A 130 12.29 -3.76 -1.03
N VAL A 131 10.98 -3.83 -0.84
CA VAL A 131 10.35 -4.62 0.23
C VAL A 131 9.30 -5.56 -0.36
N THR A 132 9.00 -6.63 0.36
CA THR A 132 7.90 -7.55 0.03
C THR A 132 6.92 -7.56 1.20
N LEU A 133 5.71 -7.11 0.95
CA LEU A 133 4.63 -7.04 1.94
C LEU A 133 3.73 -8.27 1.79
N PRO A 134 3.49 -9.06 2.85
CA PRO A 134 2.47 -10.08 2.85
C PRO A 134 1.09 -9.41 2.95
N VAL A 135 0.28 -9.51 1.92
CA VAL A 135 -1.04 -8.88 1.84
C VAL A 135 -2.12 -9.93 1.85
N THR A 136 -3.12 -9.77 2.69
CA THR A 136 -4.38 -10.52 2.65
C THR A 136 -5.43 -9.69 1.90
N TYR A 137 -6.05 -10.29 0.90
CA TYR A 137 -7.15 -9.70 0.17
C TYR A 137 -8.48 -10.10 0.78
N GLY A 138 -9.22 -9.14 1.34
CA GLY A 138 -10.51 -9.35 2.01
C GLY A 138 -11.69 -9.55 1.06
N GLY A 139 -11.44 -9.47 -0.27
CA GLY A 139 -12.49 -9.57 -1.28
C GLY A 139 -13.10 -8.23 -1.66
N GLN A 140 -14.21 -8.31 -2.41
CA GLN A 140 -15.03 -7.16 -2.80
C GLN A 140 -16.46 -7.31 -2.32
N ALA A 141 -17.09 -6.19 -1.97
CA ALA A 141 -18.50 -6.12 -1.62
C ALA A 141 -19.13 -4.87 -2.25
N LYS A 142 -20.44 -4.92 -2.47
CA LYS A 142 -21.23 -3.72 -2.76
C LYS A 142 -21.70 -3.10 -1.46
N ASP A 143 -21.53 -1.78 -1.35
CA ASP A 143 -22.08 -1.04 -0.23
C ASP A 143 -23.59 -0.72 -0.47
N PRO A 144 -24.33 -0.31 0.59
CA PRO A 144 -25.77 -0.01 0.47
C PRO A 144 -26.09 1.15 -0.47
N TRP A 145 -25.12 1.96 -0.87
CA TRP A 145 -25.29 3.10 -1.76
C TRP A 145 -24.91 2.77 -3.21
N GLY A 146 -24.57 1.51 -3.50
CA GLY A 146 -24.29 1.01 -4.86
C GLY A 146 -22.82 1.06 -5.25
N GLY A 147 -21.92 1.58 -4.38
CA GLY A 147 -20.47 1.55 -4.57
C GLY A 147 -19.93 0.12 -4.49
N THR A 148 -18.73 -0.10 -5.02
CA THR A 148 -17.99 -1.35 -4.84
C THR A 148 -16.76 -1.06 -4.00
N ARG A 149 -16.56 -1.83 -2.94
CA ARG A 149 -15.43 -1.72 -2.00
C ARG A 149 -14.56 -2.95 -2.08
N ALA A 150 -13.26 -2.79 -1.81
CA ALA A 150 -12.29 -3.89 -1.73
C ALA A 150 -11.47 -3.71 -0.45
N GLY A 151 -11.21 -4.82 0.27
CA GLY A 151 -10.46 -4.83 1.53
C GLY A 151 -9.06 -5.42 1.36
N PHE A 152 -8.07 -4.86 2.08
CA PHE A 152 -6.69 -5.33 2.09
C PHE A 152 -6.08 -5.15 3.47
N GLU A 153 -5.30 -6.15 3.91
CA GLU A 153 -4.60 -6.12 5.19
C GLU A 153 -3.13 -6.49 4.99
N THR A 154 -2.24 -5.85 5.70
CA THR A 154 -0.83 -6.25 5.76
C THR A 154 -0.23 -5.95 7.11
N GLU A 155 0.60 -6.87 7.59
CA GLU A 155 1.46 -6.69 8.76
C GLU A 155 2.91 -7.00 8.35
N THR A 156 3.83 -6.15 8.77
CA THR A 156 5.25 -6.33 8.48
C THR A 156 6.11 -5.68 9.55
N THR A 157 7.39 -6.06 9.60
CA THR A 157 8.39 -5.42 10.46
C THR A 157 9.47 -4.80 9.59
N LEU A 158 9.84 -3.56 9.87
CA LEU A 158 10.92 -2.84 9.21
C LEU A 158 11.94 -2.40 10.25
N ASP A 159 13.24 -2.52 9.93
CA ASP A 159 14.29 -1.84 10.68
C ASP A 159 14.32 -0.36 10.28
N ARG A 160 14.06 0.55 11.23
CA ARG A 160 14.07 2.00 11.01
C ARG A 160 15.42 2.54 10.57
N LYS A 161 16.51 1.90 11.00
CA LYS A 161 17.89 2.28 10.64
C LYS A 161 18.18 2.05 9.17
N ASP A 162 17.48 1.09 8.56
CA ASP A 162 17.54 0.85 7.12
C ASP A 162 17.13 2.06 6.29
N TYR A 163 16.38 2.98 6.89
CA TYR A 163 15.93 4.24 6.27
C TYR A 163 16.61 5.47 6.87
N GLY A 164 17.75 5.27 7.57
CA GLY A 164 18.52 6.37 8.14
C GLY A 164 17.92 7.00 9.40
N ILE A 165 16.87 6.43 9.97
CA ILE A 165 16.27 6.89 11.24
C ILE A 165 17.03 6.21 12.38
N VAL A 166 18.14 6.80 12.78
CA VAL A 166 19.14 6.18 13.67
C VAL A 166 19.11 6.72 15.10
N TRP A 167 18.35 7.79 15.38
CA TRP A 167 18.32 8.38 16.71
C TRP A 167 18.00 7.35 17.79
N ASN A 168 18.75 7.38 18.87
CA ASN A 168 18.54 6.56 20.06
C ASN A 168 19.27 7.18 21.26
N LYS A 169 18.98 6.70 22.46
CA LYS A 169 19.65 7.07 23.69
C LYS A 169 20.07 5.81 24.43
N ALA A 170 21.34 5.75 24.83
CA ALA A 170 21.83 4.69 25.70
C ALA A 170 21.22 4.80 27.10
N LEU A 171 20.98 3.65 27.72
CA LEU A 171 20.50 3.56 29.10
C LEU A 171 21.65 3.27 30.03
N ASP A 172 21.63 3.87 31.25
CA ASP A 172 22.70 3.70 32.24
C ASP A 172 22.91 2.23 32.67
N ALA A 173 21.82 1.43 32.66
CA ALA A 173 21.84 0.00 32.95
C ALA A 173 22.25 -0.86 31.75
N GLY A 174 22.68 -0.24 30.64
CA GLY A 174 22.96 -0.90 29.37
C GLY A 174 21.71 -1.07 28.49
N GLY A 175 21.94 -1.14 27.18
CA GLY A 175 20.90 -1.21 26.15
C GLY A 175 20.50 0.16 25.61
N ALA A 176 19.42 0.20 24.85
CA ALA A 176 18.94 1.36 24.14
C ALA A 176 17.49 1.71 24.51
N LEU A 177 17.15 3.00 24.43
CA LEU A 177 15.82 3.52 24.74
C LEU A 177 14.76 2.97 23.76
N LEU A 178 15.10 2.92 22.46
CA LEU A 178 14.21 2.46 21.39
C LEU A 178 14.75 1.18 20.75
N GLY A 179 13.85 0.29 20.38
CA GLY A 179 14.13 -0.80 19.46
C GLY A 179 14.43 -0.29 18.04
N ASP A 180 14.99 -1.16 17.22
CA ASP A 180 15.25 -0.85 15.81
C ASP A 180 14.09 -1.32 14.92
N ASP A 181 13.47 -2.43 15.29
CA ASP A 181 12.32 -3.01 14.61
C ASP A 181 11.04 -2.22 14.90
N VAL A 182 10.37 -1.78 13.83
CA VAL A 182 9.06 -1.15 13.85
C VAL A 182 8.06 -2.13 13.22
N ASN A 183 7.08 -2.55 14.01
CA ASN A 183 5.99 -3.37 13.51
C ASN A 183 4.91 -2.46 12.93
N ILE A 184 4.49 -2.73 11.70
CA ILE A 184 3.54 -1.94 10.93
C ILE A 184 2.32 -2.81 10.66
N ALA A 185 1.14 -2.26 10.90
CA ALA A 185 -0.14 -2.85 10.54
C ALA A 185 -0.95 -1.86 9.71
N ILE A 186 -1.38 -2.29 8.54
CA ILE A 186 -2.17 -1.48 7.61
C ILE A 186 -3.43 -2.26 7.27
N ASN A 187 -4.58 -1.62 7.49
CA ASN A 187 -5.90 -2.12 7.12
C ASN A 187 -6.54 -1.11 6.18
N LEU A 188 -6.82 -1.52 4.94
CA LEU A 188 -7.31 -0.63 3.90
C LEU A 188 -8.67 -1.09 3.37
N GLU A 189 -9.58 -0.14 3.27
CA GLU A 189 -10.73 -0.22 2.41
C GLU A 189 -10.56 0.74 1.24
N ALA A 190 -10.84 0.27 0.03
CA ALA A 190 -10.74 1.08 -1.18
C ALA A 190 -12.05 1.04 -1.96
N VAL A 191 -12.47 2.18 -2.48
CA VAL A 191 -13.71 2.39 -3.24
C VAL A 191 -13.40 2.42 -4.72
N LYS A 192 -14.16 1.65 -5.51
CA LYS A 192 -14.06 1.64 -6.96
C LYS A 192 -14.41 3.01 -7.51
N LYS A 193 -13.49 3.59 -8.28
CA LYS A 193 -13.77 4.81 -9.06
C LYS A 193 -14.67 4.47 -10.23
N GLU A 194 -15.75 5.22 -10.40
CA GLU A 194 -16.51 5.14 -11.63
C GLU A 194 -15.63 5.53 -12.82
N ALA A 195 -15.70 4.75 -13.89
CA ALA A 195 -15.05 5.14 -15.13
C ALA A 195 -15.63 6.49 -15.56
N ALA A 196 -14.78 7.52 -15.75
CA ALA A 196 -15.23 8.77 -16.32
C ALA A 196 -16.00 8.45 -17.60
N ALA A 197 -17.31 8.74 -17.62
CA ALA A 197 -18.11 8.58 -18.81
C ALA A 197 -17.40 9.32 -19.94
N ALA A 198 -17.00 8.61 -20.99
CA ALA A 198 -16.43 9.22 -22.17
C ALA A 198 -17.49 10.23 -22.67
N LYS A 199 -17.21 11.53 -22.44
CA LYS A 199 -18.04 12.60 -23.03
C LYS A 199 -17.89 12.45 -24.54
N GLY A 200 -18.89 11.77 -25.15
CA GLY A 200 -19.03 11.75 -26.59
C GLY A 200 -19.15 13.18 -27.09
N LYS A 201 -18.28 13.51 -28.02
CA LYS A 201 -18.46 14.68 -28.90
C LYS A 201 -19.41 14.30 -30.00
#